data_3affd6f60ffbe7d33416a5ab46ea48bb
#
_entry.id   3affd6f60ffbe7d33416a5ab46ea48bb
#
_cell.length_a   1.000
_cell.length_b   1.000
_cell.length_c   1.000
_cell.angle_alpha   90.00
_cell.angle_beta   90.00
_cell.angle_gamma   90.00
#
_symmetry.space_group_name_H-M   'P 1'
#
loop_
_entity.id
_entity.type
_entity.pdbx_description
1 polymer ?
#
loop_
_entity_poly.entity_id
_entity_poly.type
_entity_poly.pdbx_seq_one_letter_code
_entity_poly.pdbx_strand_id
1 'polypeptide(L)'
;MKYLPNLVVASLATLLLASCGNGDSTVSMEVRLTYNDAPYAVGETVYKGDTAVKFEKFYFYLSDLQIGDQLVEEVMFCNAEDSTTMNYEWSLENKANSFFFCVGVDSLNNAMDPTSFDVGHPLSSANDMYWSWATKYRFLRIDGRSNPSGTLGTDDILLAWHTGKDELYRCVDLTSQLAGAIKGGDHLILEFELDQFIQNMSLETESMTHAMADDYDIAVKLSNQLPGAFNLRVE
;
A
#
# COMPACT_ATOMS: atom_id res chain seq x y z
N MET A 1 -23.40 -9.93 -87.17
CA MET A 1 -23.94 -9.82 -85.81
C MET A 1 -22.78 -10.04 -84.86
N LYS A 2 -22.32 -8.92 -84.21
CA LYS A 2 -21.22 -8.94 -83.27
C LYS A 2 -21.83 -8.72 -81.85
N TYR A 3 -21.67 -9.69 -80.98
CA TYR A 3 -22.09 -9.61 -79.60
C TYR A 3 -20.96 -8.89 -78.80
N LEU A 4 -21.32 -7.78 -78.14
CA LEU A 4 -20.48 -7.16 -77.10
C LEU A 4 -20.78 -7.85 -75.74
N PRO A 5 -19.79 -8.17 -74.92
CA PRO A 5 -20.04 -8.60 -73.56
C PRO A 5 -20.19 -7.38 -72.64
N ASN A 6 -21.23 -7.41 -71.80
CA ASN A 6 -21.45 -6.48 -70.72
C ASN A 6 -20.42 -6.64 -69.61
N LEU A 7 -19.65 -5.61 -69.36
CA LEU A 7 -18.72 -5.54 -68.23
C LEU A 7 -19.50 -5.15 -66.97
N VAL A 8 -19.70 -6.09 -66.04
CA VAL A 8 -20.25 -5.82 -64.69
C VAL A 8 -19.10 -5.34 -63.82
N VAL A 9 -19.10 -4.05 -63.53
CA VAL A 9 -18.18 -3.48 -62.53
C VAL A 9 -18.76 -3.77 -61.13
N ALA A 10 -18.20 -4.74 -60.43
CA ALA A 10 -18.51 -4.97 -59.02
C ALA A 10 -17.77 -3.96 -58.18
N SER A 11 -18.50 -3.03 -57.63
CA SER A 11 -18.01 -2.02 -56.65
C SER A 11 -17.79 -2.70 -55.32
N LEU A 12 -16.53 -2.95 -54.96
CA LEU A 12 -16.13 -3.50 -53.65
C LEU A 12 -16.15 -2.35 -52.62
N ALA A 13 -17.24 -2.23 -51.86
CA ALA A 13 -17.32 -1.32 -50.76
C ALA A 13 -16.45 -1.88 -49.61
N THR A 14 -15.27 -1.29 -49.40
CA THR A 14 -14.41 -1.54 -48.26
C THR A 14 -15.02 -0.93 -47.03
N LEU A 15 -15.68 -1.71 -46.19
CA LEU A 15 -16.08 -1.29 -44.85
C LEU A 15 -14.80 -1.11 -44.02
N LEU A 16 -14.39 0.11 -43.81
CA LEU A 16 -13.44 0.47 -42.77
C LEU A 16 -14.12 0.28 -41.42
N LEU A 17 -13.92 -0.86 -40.78
CA LEU A 17 -14.20 -1.03 -39.37
C LEU A 17 -13.21 -0.12 -38.61
N ALA A 18 -13.68 1.06 -38.23
CA ALA A 18 -13.00 1.85 -37.23
C ALA A 18 -13.04 1.02 -35.93
N SER A 19 -11.93 0.32 -35.65
CA SER A 19 -11.65 -0.19 -34.31
C SER A 19 -11.60 1.06 -33.42
N CYS A 20 -12.66 1.35 -32.67
CA CYS A 20 -12.55 2.17 -31.49
C CYS A 20 -11.58 1.43 -30.57
N GLY A 21 -10.31 1.84 -30.57
CA GLY A 21 -9.36 1.40 -29.57
C GLY A 21 -9.94 1.80 -28.23
N ASN A 22 -10.41 0.82 -27.46
CA ASN A 22 -10.55 1.02 -26.01
C ASN A 22 -9.18 1.45 -25.54
N GLY A 23 -9.06 2.71 -25.08
CA GLY A 23 -7.84 3.16 -24.41
C GLY A 23 -7.49 2.16 -23.32
N ASP A 24 -6.22 2.09 -22.96
CA ASP A 24 -5.78 1.27 -21.85
C ASP A 24 -6.65 1.60 -20.63
N SER A 25 -7.29 0.58 -20.04
CA SER A 25 -8.11 0.74 -18.84
C SER A 25 -7.34 0.32 -17.58
N THR A 26 -6.11 -0.17 -17.73
CA THR A 26 -5.27 -0.64 -16.65
C THR A 26 -4.59 0.53 -15.94
N VAL A 27 -4.70 0.56 -14.62
CA VAL A 27 -3.92 1.43 -13.73
C VAL A 27 -3.00 0.56 -12.92
N SER A 28 -1.74 0.94 -12.83
CA SER A 28 -0.77 0.27 -11.96
C SER A 28 -0.46 1.11 -10.73
N MET A 29 -0.07 0.46 -9.62
CA MET A 29 0.36 1.13 -8.41
C MET A 29 1.61 0.45 -7.85
N GLU A 30 2.60 1.26 -7.51
CA GLU A 30 3.74 0.86 -6.68
C GLU A 30 3.55 1.46 -5.27
N VAL A 31 3.65 0.62 -4.24
CA VAL A 31 3.78 1.07 -2.85
C VAL A 31 5.28 1.17 -2.54
N ARG A 32 5.73 2.30 -2.02
CA ARG A 32 7.16 2.58 -1.81
C ARG A 32 7.40 3.14 -0.41
N LEU A 33 8.47 2.69 0.25
CA LEU A 33 8.97 3.35 1.44
C LEU A 33 9.92 4.47 1.05
N THR A 34 9.81 5.61 1.73
CA THR A 34 10.69 6.76 1.56
C THR A 34 11.20 7.25 2.92
N TYR A 35 12.31 7.95 2.91
CA TYR A 35 12.89 8.62 4.07
C TYR A 35 13.52 9.94 3.63
N ASN A 36 13.05 11.07 4.14
CA ASN A 36 13.42 12.40 3.68
C ASN A 36 13.26 12.54 2.15
N ASP A 37 12.09 12.21 1.62
CA ASP A 37 11.72 12.26 0.19
C ASP A 37 12.58 11.36 -0.73
N ALA A 38 13.43 10.49 -0.20
CA ALA A 38 14.26 9.56 -0.98
C ALA A 38 13.79 8.10 -0.79
N PRO A 39 13.84 7.26 -1.83
CA PRO A 39 13.53 5.84 -1.70
C PRO A 39 14.34 5.18 -0.59
N TYR A 40 13.67 4.37 0.24
CA TYR A 40 14.27 3.64 1.34
C TYR A 40 14.08 2.13 1.15
N ALA A 41 15.16 1.37 1.33
CA ALA A 41 15.10 -0.08 1.36
C ALA A 41 15.24 -0.61 2.80
N VAL A 42 14.41 -1.59 3.16
CA VAL A 42 14.50 -2.27 4.45
C VAL A 42 15.91 -2.80 4.66
N GLY A 43 16.47 -2.55 5.84
CA GLY A 43 17.84 -2.92 6.18
C GLY A 43 18.87 -1.79 6.01
N GLU A 44 18.53 -0.69 5.37
CA GLU A 44 19.38 0.50 5.32
C GLU A 44 19.34 1.26 6.65
N THR A 45 20.45 1.95 6.97
CA THR A 45 20.54 2.80 8.15
C THR A 45 20.21 4.23 7.76
N VAL A 46 19.27 4.83 8.47
CA VAL A 46 18.89 6.23 8.37
C VAL A 46 19.09 6.94 9.72
N TYR A 47 18.89 8.25 9.76
CA TYR A 47 19.19 9.03 10.97
C TYR A 47 18.01 9.94 11.34
N LYS A 48 17.44 9.74 12.54
CA LYS A 48 16.52 10.68 13.16
C LYS A 48 17.31 11.60 14.10
N GLY A 49 17.65 12.80 13.63
CA GLY A 49 18.66 13.63 14.28
C GLY A 49 20.01 12.90 14.33
N ASP A 50 20.58 12.74 15.52
CA ASP A 50 21.84 12.01 15.71
C ASP A 50 21.65 10.50 15.94
N THR A 51 20.41 10.04 16.09
CA THR A 51 20.08 8.62 16.37
C THR A 51 20.10 7.81 15.07
N ALA A 52 20.97 6.80 14.99
CA ALA A 52 20.93 5.81 13.92
C ALA A 52 19.70 4.91 14.05
N VAL A 53 18.99 4.66 12.96
CA VAL A 53 17.80 3.81 12.89
C VAL A 53 17.91 2.85 11.73
N LYS A 54 17.51 1.61 11.93
CA LYS A 54 17.43 0.59 10.90
C LYS A 54 16.14 -0.20 11.08
N PHE A 55 15.28 -0.17 10.07
CA PHE A 55 14.11 -1.03 10.02
C PHE A 55 14.49 -2.33 9.34
N GLU A 56 14.18 -3.47 9.98
CA GLU A 56 14.58 -4.81 9.55
C GLU A 56 13.38 -5.60 9.01
N LYS A 57 12.15 -5.20 9.39
CA LYS A 57 10.88 -5.65 8.80
C LYS A 57 9.93 -4.47 8.71
N PHE A 58 9.16 -4.44 7.63
CA PHE A 58 8.15 -3.42 7.44
C PHE A 58 6.94 -4.02 6.69
N TYR A 59 5.94 -4.46 7.44
CA TYR A 59 4.74 -5.11 6.94
C TYR A 59 3.51 -4.34 7.37
N PHE A 60 2.54 -4.20 6.48
CA PHE A 60 1.27 -3.56 6.80
C PHE A 60 0.17 -4.04 5.88
N TYR A 61 -1.06 -3.82 6.31
CA TYR A 61 -2.23 -3.99 5.46
C TYR A 61 -2.73 -2.66 4.95
N LEU A 62 -3.08 -2.64 3.67
CA LEU A 62 -3.98 -1.65 3.09
C LEU A 62 -5.30 -2.36 2.79
N SER A 63 -6.41 -1.70 3.04
CA SER A 63 -7.74 -2.25 2.77
C SER A 63 -8.70 -1.18 2.28
N ASP A 64 -9.84 -1.62 1.76
CA ASP A 64 -10.87 -0.74 1.22
C ASP A 64 -10.31 0.27 0.20
N LEU A 65 -9.35 -0.18 -0.65
CA LEU A 65 -8.74 0.70 -1.65
C LEU A 65 -9.76 1.08 -2.71
N GLN A 66 -10.04 2.36 -2.83
CA GLN A 66 -10.99 2.94 -3.77
C GLN A 66 -10.29 3.94 -4.69
N ILE A 67 -10.55 3.79 -5.98
CA ILE A 67 -10.17 4.75 -7.02
C ILE A 67 -11.47 5.28 -7.64
N GLY A 68 -11.85 6.52 -7.31
CA GLY A 68 -13.19 7.03 -7.56
C GLY A 68 -14.25 6.29 -6.74
N ASP A 69 -15.31 5.86 -7.39
CA ASP A 69 -16.38 5.05 -6.78
C ASP A 69 -16.12 3.54 -6.87
N GLN A 70 -15.00 3.13 -7.48
CA GLN A 70 -14.65 1.73 -7.68
C GLN A 70 -13.79 1.22 -6.51
N LEU A 71 -14.28 0.21 -5.79
CA LEU A 71 -13.44 -0.59 -4.89
C LEU A 71 -12.55 -1.48 -5.76
N VAL A 72 -11.25 -1.23 -5.76
CA VAL A 72 -10.28 -1.97 -6.59
C VAL A 72 -9.62 -3.11 -5.82
N GLU A 73 -9.56 -3.00 -4.47
CA GLU A 73 -9.00 -4.04 -3.63
C GLU A 73 -9.63 -4.01 -2.23
N GLU A 74 -10.06 -5.17 -1.72
CA GLU A 74 -10.63 -5.28 -0.37
C GLU A 74 -9.54 -5.31 0.70
N VAL A 75 -8.46 -6.06 0.48
CA VAL A 75 -7.31 -6.14 1.40
C VAL A 75 -6.04 -6.49 0.65
N MET A 76 -4.97 -5.78 0.96
CA MET A 76 -3.63 -5.96 0.41
C MET A 76 -2.65 -6.21 1.56
N PHE A 77 -1.77 -7.18 1.39
CA PHE A 77 -0.63 -7.36 2.28
C PHE A 77 0.61 -6.74 1.63
N CYS A 78 1.19 -5.74 2.28
CA CYS A 78 2.39 -5.06 1.86
C CYS A 78 3.57 -5.53 2.72
N ASN A 79 4.53 -6.19 2.09
CA ASN A 79 5.81 -6.58 2.68
C ASN A 79 6.94 -5.87 1.93
N ALA A 80 7.56 -4.88 2.56
CA ALA A 80 8.59 -4.06 1.91
C ALA A 80 9.88 -4.81 1.58
N GLU A 81 10.03 -6.08 2.01
CA GLU A 81 11.13 -6.97 1.64
C GLU A 81 10.79 -7.81 0.39
N ASP A 82 9.52 -7.78 -0.08
CA ASP A 82 9.04 -8.54 -1.23
C ASP A 82 8.33 -7.62 -2.22
N SER A 83 9.02 -7.25 -3.29
CA SER A 83 8.48 -6.33 -4.30
C SER A 83 7.21 -6.85 -4.98
N THR A 84 6.93 -8.15 -4.96
CA THR A 84 5.70 -8.69 -5.55
C THR A 84 4.45 -8.30 -4.77
N THR A 85 4.60 -7.98 -3.48
CA THR A 85 3.53 -7.50 -2.60
C THR A 85 3.45 -5.98 -2.51
N MET A 86 4.25 -5.28 -3.30
CA MET A 86 4.31 -3.82 -3.34
C MET A 86 3.89 -3.24 -4.70
N ASN A 87 3.50 -4.10 -5.66
CA ASN A 87 3.10 -3.71 -7.00
C ASN A 87 1.76 -4.33 -7.37
N TYR A 88 0.85 -3.52 -7.87
CA TYR A 88 -0.54 -3.90 -8.14
C TYR A 88 -1.02 -3.33 -9.47
N GLU A 89 -2.01 -3.99 -10.07
CA GLU A 89 -2.64 -3.57 -11.31
C GLU A 89 -4.15 -3.83 -11.26
N TRP A 90 -4.94 -2.88 -11.72
CA TRP A 90 -6.39 -2.99 -11.80
C TRP A 90 -6.93 -2.38 -13.08
N SER A 91 -8.07 -2.86 -13.53
CA SER A 91 -8.83 -2.21 -14.59
C SER A 91 -9.76 -1.16 -13.99
N LEU A 92 -9.67 0.08 -14.46
CA LEU A 92 -10.63 1.13 -14.13
C LEU A 92 -11.74 1.17 -15.17
N GLU A 93 -12.99 1.21 -14.70
CA GLU A 93 -14.15 1.38 -15.59
C GLU A 93 -14.27 2.80 -16.12
N ASN A 94 -13.91 3.78 -15.31
CA ASN A 94 -14.01 5.19 -15.61
C ASN A 94 -12.82 5.98 -15.02
N LYS A 95 -12.63 7.21 -15.51
CA LYS A 95 -11.72 8.16 -14.87
C LYS A 95 -12.20 8.49 -13.47
N ALA A 96 -11.25 8.63 -12.54
CA ALA A 96 -11.53 8.83 -11.14
C ALA A 96 -10.91 10.12 -10.60
N ASN A 97 -11.61 10.81 -9.71
CA ASN A 97 -11.17 12.06 -9.10
C ASN A 97 -10.95 11.93 -7.59
N SER A 98 -10.88 10.71 -7.07
CA SER A 98 -10.59 10.44 -5.65
C SER A 98 -9.74 9.22 -5.50
N PHE A 99 -8.96 9.19 -4.42
CA PHE A 99 -8.13 8.06 -4.02
C PHE A 99 -8.21 7.92 -2.49
N PHE A 100 -8.68 6.75 -2.06
CA PHE A 100 -8.96 6.46 -0.66
C PHE A 100 -8.56 5.04 -0.32
N PHE A 101 -8.08 4.81 0.89
CA PHE A 101 -7.81 3.48 1.45
C PHE A 101 -7.80 3.55 2.97
N CYS A 102 -7.75 2.37 3.62
CA CYS A 102 -7.54 2.29 5.05
C CYS A 102 -6.28 1.47 5.36
N VAL A 103 -5.62 1.76 6.48
CA VAL A 103 -4.47 1.00 7.00
C VAL A 103 -4.97 0.06 8.08
N GLY A 104 -4.71 -1.21 7.89
CA GLY A 104 -5.18 -2.29 8.75
C GLY A 104 -6.16 -3.22 8.07
N VAL A 105 -6.92 -3.93 8.88
CA VAL A 105 -7.94 -4.89 8.45
C VAL A 105 -9.27 -4.49 9.10
N ASP A 106 -10.33 -4.38 8.31
CA ASP A 106 -11.66 -4.05 8.81
C ASP A 106 -12.16 -5.11 9.82
N SER A 107 -13.15 -4.76 10.63
CA SER A 107 -13.57 -5.59 11.77
C SER A 107 -14.12 -6.96 11.37
N LEU A 108 -14.72 -7.11 10.18
CA LEU A 108 -15.26 -8.37 9.70
C LEU A 108 -14.11 -9.32 9.30
N ASN A 109 -13.19 -8.82 8.47
CA ASN A 109 -12.02 -9.56 8.06
C ASN A 109 -11.06 -9.82 9.22
N ASN A 110 -10.90 -8.88 10.15
CA ASN A 110 -10.09 -9.04 11.36
C ASN A 110 -10.62 -10.12 12.31
N ALA A 111 -11.89 -10.48 12.23
CA ALA A 111 -12.50 -11.55 13.01
C ALA A 111 -12.34 -12.95 12.38
N MET A 112 -11.85 -13.05 11.14
CA MET A 112 -11.73 -14.33 10.43
C MET A 112 -10.54 -15.15 10.91
N ASP A 113 -10.67 -16.48 10.80
CA ASP A 113 -9.58 -17.42 11.09
C ASP A 113 -8.53 -17.39 9.96
N PRO A 114 -7.27 -17.03 10.23
CA PRO A 114 -6.23 -16.95 9.20
C PRO A 114 -5.93 -18.31 8.54
N THR A 115 -6.29 -19.42 9.16
CA THR A 115 -6.11 -20.76 8.58
C THR A 115 -7.16 -21.12 7.53
N SER A 116 -8.22 -20.32 7.42
CA SER A 116 -9.26 -20.48 6.39
C SER A 116 -8.82 -19.95 5.01
N PHE A 117 -7.70 -19.22 4.96
CA PHE A 117 -7.20 -18.60 3.73
C PHE A 117 -6.05 -19.42 3.12
N ASP A 118 -6.03 -19.49 1.80
CA ASP A 118 -4.91 -20.09 1.05
C ASP A 118 -3.62 -19.27 1.23
N VAL A 119 -2.46 -19.92 1.02
CA VAL A 119 -1.12 -19.33 1.25
C VAL A 119 -0.90 -18.00 0.49
N GLY A 120 -1.50 -17.82 -0.68
CA GLY A 120 -1.37 -16.58 -1.46
C GLY A 120 -2.33 -15.46 -1.04
N HIS A 121 -3.25 -15.71 -0.13
CA HIS A 121 -4.22 -14.71 0.30
C HIS A 121 -3.57 -13.69 1.26
N PRO A 122 -3.89 -12.38 1.17
CA PRO A 122 -3.34 -11.36 2.08
C PRO A 122 -3.51 -11.70 3.56
N LEU A 123 -4.64 -12.27 3.95
CA LEU A 123 -4.96 -12.64 5.35
C LEU A 123 -4.51 -14.06 5.72
N SER A 124 -3.71 -14.74 4.88
CA SER A 124 -3.18 -16.07 5.21
C SER A 124 -2.28 -16.05 6.44
N SER A 125 -2.35 -17.12 7.22
CA SER A 125 -1.42 -17.35 8.35
C SER A 125 0.06 -17.39 7.92
N ALA A 126 0.34 -17.66 6.63
CA ALA A 126 1.69 -17.67 6.08
C ALA A 126 2.39 -16.30 6.10
N ASN A 127 1.63 -15.21 6.18
CA ASN A 127 2.17 -13.84 6.16
C ASN A 127 2.74 -13.36 7.51
N ASP A 128 2.65 -14.19 8.57
CA ASP A 128 3.15 -13.87 9.92
C ASP A 128 2.59 -12.54 10.50
N MET A 129 1.36 -12.22 10.11
CA MET A 129 0.66 -11.01 10.56
C MET A 129 -0.48 -11.31 11.55
N TYR A 130 -0.88 -12.56 11.70
CA TYR A 130 -1.85 -12.96 12.73
C TYR A 130 -1.10 -13.33 14.02
N TRP A 131 -1.44 -12.68 15.12
CA TRP A 131 -0.71 -12.91 16.36
C TRP A 131 -1.37 -13.95 17.25
N SER A 132 -2.64 -13.70 17.60
CA SER A 132 -3.41 -14.58 18.50
C SER A 132 -4.89 -14.27 18.40
N TRP A 133 -5.72 -15.17 18.96
CA TRP A 133 -7.16 -14.95 19.05
C TRP A 133 -7.56 -13.67 19.80
N ALA A 134 -6.72 -13.21 20.74
CA ALA A 134 -6.99 -12.03 21.55
C ALA A 134 -6.63 -10.71 20.84
N THR A 135 -5.60 -10.72 20.00
CA THR A 135 -5.07 -9.53 19.33
C THR A 135 -5.37 -9.52 17.83
N LYS A 136 -5.76 -10.69 17.26
CA LYS A 136 -6.08 -10.88 15.86
C LYS A 136 -4.93 -10.49 14.92
N TYR A 137 -5.22 -9.81 13.78
CA TYR A 137 -4.20 -9.35 12.84
C TYR A 137 -3.43 -8.14 13.37
N ARG A 138 -2.12 -8.12 13.13
CA ARG A 138 -1.34 -6.89 13.17
C ARG A 138 -1.70 -6.06 11.95
N PHE A 139 -2.00 -4.78 12.15
CA PHE A 139 -2.29 -3.86 11.04
C PHE A 139 -1.01 -3.29 10.46
N LEU A 140 -0.04 -3.07 11.32
CA LEU A 140 1.31 -2.65 11.02
C LEU A 140 2.27 -3.49 11.89
N ARG A 141 3.36 -3.95 11.28
CA ARG A 141 4.47 -4.60 11.95
C ARG A 141 5.78 -4.01 11.46
N ILE A 142 6.47 -3.35 12.36
CA ILE A 142 7.80 -2.80 12.13
C ILE A 142 8.72 -3.38 13.19
N ASP A 143 9.73 -4.14 12.75
CA ASP A 143 10.81 -4.60 13.60
C ASP A 143 12.11 -3.90 13.16
N GLY A 144 12.96 -3.52 14.11
CA GLY A 144 14.19 -2.83 13.81
C GLY A 144 15.03 -2.54 15.04
N ARG A 145 15.93 -1.58 14.90
CA ARG A 145 16.80 -1.12 15.98
C ARG A 145 17.17 0.35 15.82
N SER A 146 17.49 0.97 16.93
CA SER A 146 18.03 2.33 16.95
C SER A 146 19.18 2.47 17.95
N ASN A 147 20.04 3.45 17.73
CA ASN A 147 21.13 3.75 18.67
C ASN A 147 21.35 5.26 18.76
N PRO A 148 21.14 5.87 19.94
CA PRO A 148 21.37 7.31 20.15
C PRO A 148 22.82 7.77 19.97
N SER A 149 23.78 6.83 20.02
CA SER A 149 25.19 7.16 19.72
C SER A 149 25.47 7.44 18.25
N GLY A 150 24.51 7.25 17.37
CA GLY A 150 24.65 7.40 15.92
C GLY A 150 25.31 6.20 15.23
N THR A 151 25.61 5.13 15.96
CA THR A 151 26.24 3.93 15.38
C THR A 151 25.57 2.68 15.91
N LEU A 152 25.00 1.87 15.01
CA LEU A 152 24.38 0.60 15.37
C LEU A 152 25.45 -0.42 15.80
N GLY A 153 25.13 -1.19 16.85
CA GLY A 153 26.06 -2.16 17.45
C GLY A 153 25.42 -3.07 18.50
N THR A 154 26.18 -3.39 19.55
CA THR A 154 25.72 -4.31 20.61
C THR A 154 24.72 -3.71 21.59
N ASP A 155 24.72 -2.38 21.73
CA ASP A 155 23.88 -1.66 22.69
C ASP A 155 22.66 -1.01 22.03
N ASP A 156 22.20 -1.58 20.89
CA ASP A 156 21.07 -1.09 20.15
C ASP A 156 19.76 -1.28 20.94
N ILE A 157 18.90 -0.28 20.86
CA ILE A 157 17.53 -0.36 21.35
C ILE A 157 16.72 -1.07 20.28
N LEU A 158 16.05 -2.16 20.66
CA LEU A 158 15.16 -2.89 19.75
C LEU A 158 13.87 -2.10 19.52
N LEU A 159 13.48 -2.00 18.26
CA LEU A 159 12.19 -1.43 17.85
C LEU A 159 11.26 -2.59 17.50
N ALA A 160 10.09 -2.64 18.12
CA ALA A 160 9.03 -3.58 17.80
C ALA A 160 7.67 -2.86 17.87
N TRP A 161 7.21 -2.34 16.76
CA TRP A 161 5.95 -1.62 16.66
C TRP A 161 4.92 -2.48 15.92
N HIS A 162 4.05 -3.10 16.71
CA HIS A 162 3.00 -3.96 16.20
C HIS A 162 1.64 -3.37 16.59
N THR A 163 0.97 -2.71 15.66
CA THR A 163 -0.39 -2.22 15.86
C THR A 163 -1.40 -3.28 15.41
N GLY A 164 -2.61 -3.16 15.87
CA GLY A 164 -3.73 -4.04 15.55
C GLY A 164 -4.94 -3.61 16.37
N LYS A 165 -6.02 -4.38 16.35
CA LYS A 165 -7.34 -4.09 16.92
C LYS A 165 -8.15 -3.09 16.10
N ASP A 166 -9.47 -3.29 16.11
CA ASP A 166 -10.43 -2.53 15.29
C ASP A 166 -10.35 -1.01 15.56
N GLU A 167 -10.06 -0.61 16.81
CA GLU A 167 -9.95 0.80 17.20
C GLU A 167 -8.71 1.51 16.61
N LEU A 168 -7.74 0.76 16.10
CA LEU A 168 -6.52 1.29 15.49
C LEU A 168 -6.56 1.32 13.95
N TYR A 169 -7.69 0.94 13.37
CA TYR A 169 -7.97 1.06 11.94
C TYR A 169 -8.02 2.53 11.53
N ARG A 170 -7.26 2.94 10.51
CA ARG A 170 -7.17 4.33 10.07
C ARG A 170 -7.37 4.44 8.58
N CYS A 171 -8.28 5.33 8.19
CA CYS A 171 -8.53 5.60 6.77
C CYS A 171 -7.82 6.87 6.32
N VAL A 172 -7.41 6.88 5.07
CA VAL A 172 -6.59 7.91 4.43
C VAL A 172 -7.28 8.35 3.14
N ASP A 173 -7.51 9.63 3.00
CA ASP A 173 -8.03 10.25 1.79
C ASP A 173 -6.93 11.14 1.17
N LEU A 174 -6.41 10.71 0.04
CA LEU A 174 -5.37 11.44 -0.72
C LEU A 174 -5.94 12.17 -1.94
N THR A 175 -7.25 12.32 -2.02
CA THR A 175 -7.94 13.01 -3.12
C THR A 175 -7.38 14.42 -3.38
N SER A 176 -7.02 15.15 -2.33
CA SER A 176 -6.46 16.50 -2.42
C SER A 176 -5.07 16.55 -3.06
N GLN A 177 -4.37 15.43 -3.16
CA GLN A 177 -3.04 15.34 -3.77
C GLN A 177 -3.10 15.07 -5.29
N LEU A 178 -4.28 14.77 -5.83
CA LEU A 178 -4.46 14.54 -7.25
C LEU A 178 -4.37 15.84 -8.04
N ALA A 179 -3.42 15.93 -8.98
CA ALA A 179 -3.31 17.04 -9.91
C ALA A 179 -4.38 16.98 -11.04
N GLY A 180 -5.01 15.82 -11.23
CA GLY A 180 -6.03 15.57 -12.24
C GLY A 180 -6.69 14.21 -12.01
N ALA A 181 -7.62 13.84 -12.88
CA ALA A 181 -8.30 12.55 -12.80
C ALA A 181 -7.35 11.40 -13.11
N ILE A 182 -7.38 10.35 -12.30
CA ILE A 182 -6.75 9.06 -12.56
C ILE A 182 -7.48 8.37 -13.72
N LYS A 183 -6.75 7.78 -14.64
CA LYS A 183 -7.29 7.13 -15.85
C LYS A 183 -6.44 5.90 -16.21
N GLY A 184 -6.95 5.08 -17.09
CA GLY A 184 -6.16 3.96 -17.65
C GLY A 184 -4.87 4.45 -18.32
N GLY A 185 -3.81 3.71 -18.10
CA GLY A 185 -2.44 4.03 -18.48
C GLY A 185 -1.64 4.77 -17.41
N ASP A 186 -2.26 5.30 -16.37
CA ASP A 186 -1.55 5.99 -15.29
C ASP A 186 -0.84 4.99 -14.37
N HIS A 187 0.32 5.42 -13.86
CA HIS A 187 1.06 4.73 -12.81
C HIS A 187 0.99 5.53 -11.50
N LEU A 188 0.46 4.91 -10.47
CA LEU A 188 0.33 5.49 -9.14
C LEU A 188 1.54 5.11 -8.29
N ILE A 189 2.11 6.06 -7.58
CA ILE A 189 3.16 5.80 -6.58
C ILE A 189 2.60 6.22 -5.23
N LEU A 190 2.32 5.22 -4.39
CA LEU A 190 1.90 5.42 -3.01
C LEU A 190 3.12 5.34 -2.11
N GLU A 191 3.59 6.48 -1.63
CA GLU A 191 4.77 6.59 -0.78
C GLU A 191 4.38 6.56 0.69
N PHE A 192 5.08 5.74 1.47
CA PHE A 192 5.04 5.75 2.93
C PHE A 192 6.31 6.46 3.43
N GLU A 193 6.15 7.68 3.91
CA GLU A 193 7.22 8.54 4.42
C GLU A 193 7.57 8.17 5.87
N LEU A 194 8.70 7.49 6.04
CA LEU A 194 9.15 6.97 7.33
C LEU A 194 9.54 8.07 8.32
N ASP A 195 10.22 9.11 7.85
CA ASP A 195 10.62 10.23 8.71
C ASP A 195 9.40 10.99 9.26
N GLN A 196 8.37 11.20 8.44
CA GLN A 196 7.08 11.76 8.86
C GLN A 196 6.40 10.84 9.88
N PHE A 197 6.37 9.53 9.60
CA PHE A 197 5.76 8.54 10.47
C PHE A 197 6.40 8.50 11.85
N ILE A 198 7.74 8.56 11.93
CA ILE A 198 8.45 8.47 13.20
C ILE A 198 8.76 9.82 13.85
N GLN A 199 8.41 10.95 13.21
CA GLN A 199 8.85 12.28 13.67
C GLN A 199 8.52 12.56 15.14
N ASN A 200 7.35 12.13 15.60
CA ASN A 200 6.86 12.36 16.97
C ASN A 200 7.17 11.20 17.93
N MET A 201 7.86 10.13 17.48
CA MET A 201 8.20 8.97 18.31
C MET A 201 9.49 9.21 19.07
N SER A 202 9.53 8.82 20.34
CA SER A 202 10.78 8.65 21.08
C SER A 202 11.30 7.24 20.84
N LEU A 203 12.41 7.11 20.09
CA LEU A 203 12.99 5.81 19.79
C LEU A 203 13.58 5.10 21.00
N GLU A 204 13.78 5.82 22.10
CA GLU A 204 14.29 5.28 23.37
C GLU A 204 13.18 4.78 24.29
N THR A 205 12.11 5.58 24.46
CA THR A 205 11.06 5.32 25.46
C THR A 205 9.78 4.75 24.85
N GLU A 206 9.59 4.89 23.55
CA GLU A 206 8.43 4.38 22.79
C GLU A 206 8.89 3.33 21.75
N SER A 207 9.92 2.58 22.09
CA SER A 207 10.56 1.63 21.17
C SER A 207 9.75 0.36 20.92
N MET A 208 8.79 0.05 21.78
CA MET A 208 8.06 -1.22 21.71
C MET A 208 6.57 -1.05 21.99
N THR A 209 5.73 -1.67 21.17
CA THR A 209 4.31 -1.88 21.44
C THR A 209 3.82 -3.14 20.73
N HIS A 210 2.94 -3.82 21.42
CA HIS A 210 2.21 -4.98 20.91
C HIS A 210 0.68 -4.74 20.99
N ALA A 211 0.27 -3.49 21.10
CA ALA A 211 -1.11 -3.04 21.31
C ALA A 211 -1.78 -3.71 22.54
N MET A 212 -0.98 -4.01 23.57
CA MET A 212 -1.44 -4.54 24.84
C MET A 212 -1.72 -3.41 25.85
N ALA A 213 -2.34 -3.72 26.98
CA ALA A 213 -2.78 -2.71 27.93
C ALA A 213 -1.66 -1.75 28.40
N ASP A 214 -0.46 -2.27 28.60
CA ASP A 214 0.66 -1.51 29.16
C ASP A 214 1.39 -0.64 28.10
N ASP A 215 1.20 -0.91 26.81
CA ASP A 215 1.86 -0.21 25.69
C ASP A 215 0.88 0.32 24.64
N TYR A 216 -0.42 0.28 24.93
CA TYR A 216 -1.48 0.63 24.00
C TYR A 216 -1.41 2.08 23.52
N ASP A 217 -1.00 3.00 24.38
CA ASP A 217 -0.89 4.42 24.04
C ASP A 217 0.14 4.65 22.92
N ILE A 218 1.21 3.84 22.88
CA ILE A 218 2.21 3.88 21.81
C ILE A 218 1.57 3.40 20.48
N ALA A 219 0.78 2.32 20.54
CA ALA A 219 0.07 1.81 19.36
C ALA A 219 -0.96 2.84 18.82
N VAL A 220 -1.69 3.52 19.71
CA VAL A 220 -2.62 4.62 19.36
C VAL A 220 -1.86 5.76 18.69
N LYS A 221 -0.72 6.16 19.27
CA LYS A 221 0.12 7.24 18.75
C LYS A 221 0.63 6.90 17.34
N LEU A 222 1.17 5.71 17.12
CA LEU A 222 1.61 5.23 15.81
C LEU A 222 0.46 5.22 14.80
N SER A 223 -0.69 4.65 15.18
CA SER A 223 -1.86 4.59 14.28
C SER A 223 -2.36 5.97 13.89
N ASN A 224 -2.31 6.95 14.79
CA ASN A 224 -2.73 8.33 14.51
C ASN A 224 -1.76 9.07 13.58
N GLN A 225 -0.51 8.61 13.42
CA GLN A 225 0.45 9.18 12.48
C GLN A 225 0.31 8.64 11.06
N LEU A 226 -0.33 7.47 10.88
CA LEU A 226 -0.47 6.81 9.58
C LEU A 226 -1.09 7.72 8.50
N PRO A 227 -2.20 8.46 8.74
CA PRO A 227 -2.79 9.28 7.68
C PRO A 227 -1.85 10.37 7.13
N GLY A 228 -0.94 10.88 7.96
CA GLY A 228 0.03 11.91 7.56
C GLY A 228 1.33 11.36 6.97
N ALA A 229 1.49 10.02 6.96
CA ALA A 229 2.69 9.37 6.46
C ALA A 229 2.58 8.94 5.00
N PHE A 230 1.40 9.07 4.37
CA PHE A 230 1.20 8.65 2.99
C PHE A 230 1.14 9.83 2.03
N ASN A 231 1.82 9.69 0.91
CA ASN A 231 1.77 10.59 -0.23
C ASN A 231 1.42 9.81 -1.51
N LEU A 232 0.72 10.47 -2.44
CA LEU A 232 0.33 9.90 -3.72
C LEU A 232 0.89 10.75 -4.87
N ARG A 233 1.56 10.09 -5.82
CA ARG A 233 1.93 10.68 -7.11
C ARG A 233 1.29 9.88 -8.24
N VAL A 234 0.94 10.57 -9.31
CA VAL A 234 0.40 9.99 -10.54
C VAL A 234 1.33 10.35 -11.69
N GLU A 235 1.86 9.35 -12.40
CA GLU A 235 2.78 9.46 -13.53
C GLU A 235 2.17 8.94 -14.84
#